data_e9aca95b1af37bb19ea897c9353216b1
#
_entry.id   e9aca95b1af37bb19ea897c9353216b1
#
_cell.length_a   1.000
_cell.length_b   1.000
_cell.length_c   1.000
_cell.angle_alpha   90.00
_cell.angle_beta   90.00
_cell.angle_gamma   90.00
#
_symmetry.space_group_name_H-M   'P 1'
#
loop_
_entity.id
_entity.type
_entity.pdbx_description
1 polymer ?
#
loop_
_entity_poly.entity_id
_entity_poly.type
_entity_poly.pdbx_seq_one_letter_code
_entity_poly.pdbx_strand_id
1 'polypeptide(L)'
;DLAVEAGAPFTSAEHVLGARNIAKPLEQQVADRMIERRQDYAMLVNSGERVGRVNGLAVLGANSGLSDFSGIMLPVEALVTPSQGGGGKIHATGGLSDLAKESVTNVSAVIKKLTGKDISDYDIHIQFVDTHGVDGDSASITIATAIISALENIPIRQDLAMTGSLSV
;
A
#
# COMPACT_ATOMS: atom_id res chain seq x y z
N ASP A 1 -11.71 23.66 29.31
CA ASP A 1 -12.20 22.39 29.91
C ASP A 1 -13.58 22.07 29.30
N LEU A 2 -13.64 20.99 28.53
CA LEU A 2 -14.85 20.59 27.80
C LEU A 2 -16.04 20.33 28.71
N ALA A 3 -15.83 19.93 29.94
CA ALA A 3 -16.93 19.76 30.92
C ALA A 3 -17.52 21.12 31.33
N VAL A 4 -16.71 22.14 31.49
CA VAL A 4 -17.12 23.50 31.79
C VAL A 4 -17.87 24.12 30.60
N GLU A 5 -17.36 23.96 29.38
CA GLU A 5 -18.00 24.43 28.17
C GLU A 5 -19.35 23.75 27.91
N ALA A 6 -19.50 22.48 28.30
CA ALA A 6 -20.74 21.73 28.22
C ALA A 6 -21.69 22.01 29.39
N GLY A 7 -21.31 22.84 30.37
CA GLY A 7 -22.10 23.11 31.57
C GLY A 7 -22.31 21.87 32.45
N ALA A 8 -21.44 20.89 32.37
CA ALA A 8 -21.55 19.65 33.12
C ALA A 8 -21.07 19.83 34.58
N PRO A 9 -21.76 19.25 35.57
CA PRO A 9 -21.41 19.39 36.99
C PRO A 9 -20.11 18.63 37.35
N PHE A 10 -19.63 17.72 36.52
CA PHE A 10 -18.38 16.95 36.68
C PHE A 10 -17.84 16.51 35.35
N THR A 11 -16.54 16.20 35.32
CA THR A 11 -15.85 15.69 34.11
C THR A 11 -16.20 14.22 33.91
N SER A 12 -16.80 13.89 32.78
CA SER A 12 -17.08 12.51 32.35
C SER A 12 -15.95 11.93 31.48
N ALA A 13 -15.98 10.61 31.25
CA ALA A 13 -15.09 9.95 30.33
C ALA A 13 -15.17 10.52 28.90
N GLU A 14 -16.35 10.94 28.46
CA GLU A 14 -16.53 11.58 27.15
C GLU A 14 -15.80 12.92 27.04
N HIS A 15 -15.80 13.73 28.10
CA HIS A 15 -15.04 14.98 28.14
C HIS A 15 -13.53 14.72 28.04
N VAL A 16 -13.03 13.66 28.71
CA VAL A 16 -11.62 13.28 28.66
C VAL A 16 -11.23 12.78 27.26
N LEU A 17 -12.07 11.94 26.65
CA LEU A 17 -11.85 11.43 25.29
C LEU A 17 -11.94 12.58 24.26
N GLY A 18 -12.88 13.50 24.43
CA GLY A 18 -12.99 14.69 23.61
C GLY A 18 -11.74 15.58 23.69
N ALA A 19 -11.23 15.82 24.91
CA ALA A 19 -9.99 16.58 25.12
C ALA A 19 -8.76 15.88 24.48
N ARG A 20 -8.69 14.55 24.56
CA ARG A 20 -7.64 13.78 23.88
C ARG A 20 -7.68 13.96 22.36
N ASN A 21 -8.85 14.02 21.76
CA ASN A 21 -9.00 14.24 20.32
C ASN A 21 -8.64 15.67 19.89
N ILE A 22 -8.87 16.67 20.74
CA ILE A 22 -8.46 18.06 20.51
C ILE A 22 -6.94 18.23 20.71
N ALA A 23 -6.37 17.50 21.66
CA ALA A 23 -4.95 17.57 22.02
C ALA A 23 -4.06 16.67 21.17
N LYS A 24 -4.49 16.26 19.96
CA LYS A 24 -3.61 15.52 19.05
C LYS A 24 -2.32 16.32 18.81
N PRO A 25 -1.13 15.71 18.90
CA PRO A 25 0.12 16.36 18.53
C PRO A 25 0.02 16.98 17.13
N LEU A 26 0.69 18.11 16.91
CA LEU A 26 0.66 18.80 15.62
C LEU A 26 1.06 17.88 14.46
N GLU A 27 2.05 17.01 14.71
CA GLU A 27 2.51 15.99 13.77
C GLU A 27 1.38 15.04 13.35
N GLN A 28 0.58 14.59 14.30
CA GLN A 28 -0.56 13.72 14.01
C GLN A 28 -1.68 14.46 13.28
N GLN A 29 -1.92 15.73 13.60
CA GLN A 29 -2.89 16.54 12.86
C GLN A 29 -2.44 16.79 11.41
N VAL A 30 -1.14 17.00 11.19
CA VAL A 30 -0.57 17.15 9.85
C VAL A 30 -0.67 15.82 9.09
N ALA A 31 -0.35 14.70 9.75
CA ALA A 31 -0.46 13.37 9.15
C ALA A 31 -1.91 13.05 8.75
N ASP A 32 -2.87 13.27 9.64
CA ASP A 32 -4.30 13.05 9.37
C ASP A 32 -4.76 13.90 8.16
N ARG A 33 -4.36 15.17 8.07
CA ARG A 33 -4.67 16.03 6.92
C ARG A 33 -3.99 15.59 5.63
N MET A 34 -2.77 15.08 5.70
CA MET A 34 -2.10 14.55 4.52
C MET A 34 -2.77 13.27 4.02
N ILE A 35 -3.24 12.40 4.95
CA ILE A 35 -4.01 11.20 4.63
C ILE A 35 -5.35 11.58 4.00
N GLU A 36 -6.09 12.54 4.59
CA GLU A 36 -7.34 13.05 4.02
C GLU A 36 -7.14 13.61 2.62
N ARG A 37 -6.14 14.46 2.41
CA ARG A 37 -5.81 15.03 1.09
C ARG A 37 -5.43 13.96 0.07
N ARG A 38 -4.76 12.89 0.48
CA ARG A 38 -4.41 11.78 -0.40
C ARG A 38 -5.60 10.92 -0.76
N GLN A 39 -6.55 10.74 0.16
CA GLN A 39 -7.82 10.07 -0.14
C GLN A 39 -8.62 10.83 -1.20
N ASP A 40 -8.56 12.15 -1.20
CA ASP A 40 -9.20 13.00 -2.21
C ASP A 40 -8.51 12.90 -3.60
N TYR A 41 -7.20 12.68 -3.65
CA TYR A 41 -6.41 12.61 -4.87
C TYR A 41 -6.09 11.18 -5.35
N ALA A 42 -6.02 10.22 -4.45
CA ALA A 42 -5.83 8.84 -4.83
C ALA A 42 -7.16 8.29 -5.36
N MET A 43 -7.15 7.75 -6.56
CA MET A 43 -8.24 6.92 -7.04
C MET A 43 -8.29 5.62 -6.23
N LEU A 44 -8.58 5.74 -4.93
CA LEU A 44 -8.71 4.62 -4.03
C LEU A 44 -9.97 3.85 -4.41
N VAL A 45 -9.78 2.71 -5.03
CA VAL A 45 -10.84 1.76 -5.25
C VAL A 45 -10.94 0.91 -3.99
N ASN A 46 -12.03 1.08 -3.24
CA ASN A 46 -12.30 0.36 -1.97
C ASN A 46 -13.52 -0.55 -2.05
N SER A 47 -13.99 -0.86 -3.27
CA SER A 47 -15.14 -1.73 -3.50
C SER A 47 -15.05 -2.41 -4.86
N GLY A 48 -15.74 -3.53 -5.00
CA GLY A 48 -15.73 -4.35 -6.20
C GLY A 48 -14.43 -5.16 -6.33
N GLU A 49 -14.16 -5.61 -7.54
CA GLU A 49 -13.03 -6.48 -7.87
C GLU A 49 -12.26 -5.92 -9.07
N ARG A 50 -10.93 -6.10 -9.08
CA ARG A 50 -10.03 -5.69 -10.17
C ARG A 50 -8.97 -6.76 -10.42
N VAL A 51 -8.66 -7.00 -11.67
CA VAL A 51 -7.53 -7.83 -12.08
C VAL A 51 -6.26 -6.97 -12.09
N GLY A 52 -5.18 -7.50 -11.57
CA GLY A 52 -3.88 -6.84 -11.56
C GLY A 52 -3.75 -5.67 -10.60
N ARG A 53 -4.74 -5.41 -9.74
CA ARG A 53 -4.72 -4.32 -8.77
C ARG A 53 -4.92 -4.82 -7.35
N VAL A 54 -4.05 -4.39 -6.45
CA VAL A 54 -4.07 -4.76 -5.02
C VAL A 54 -3.80 -3.53 -4.18
N ASN A 55 -4.55 -3.36 -3.11
CA ASN A 55 -4.28 -2.31 -2.15
C ASN A 55 -3.21 -2.79 -1.15
N GLY A 56 -2.07 -2.13 -1.13
CA GLY A 56 -1.01 -2.33 -0.15
C GLY A 56 -1.13 -1.37 1.02
N LEU A 57 -0.45 -1.69 2.10
CA LEU A 57 -0.29 -0.80 3.27
C LEU A 57 1.18 -0.43 3.40
N ALA A 58 1.45 0.84 3.57
CA ALA A 58 2.78 1.37 3.81
C ALA A 58 2.81 2.28 5.04
N VAL A 59 3.93 2.30 5.74
CA VAL A 59 4.19 3.25 6.83
C VAL A 59 4.97 4.41 6.24
N LEU A 60 4.55 5.63 6.56
CA LEU A 60 5.30 6.82 6.20
C LEU A 60 6.53 6.90 7.11
N GLY A 61 7.72 6.74 6.54
CA GLY A 61 8.98 6.73 7.28
C GLY A 61 9.30 8.06 7.95
N ALA A 62 10.19 8.02 8.94
CA ALA A 62 10.64 9.17 9.74
C ALA A 62 11.19 10.35 8.91
N ASN A 63 11.68 10.10 7.69
CA ASN A 63 12.16 11.13 6.77
C ASN A 63 11.05 12.01 6.17
N SER A 64 9.77 11.64 6.34
CA SER A 64 8.63 12.45 5.89
C SER A 64 8.24 13.55 6.88
N GLY A 65 8.92 13.64 8.04
CA GLY A 65 8.58 14.59 9.11
C GLY A 65 7.25 14.28 9.81
N LEU A 66 6.70 13.09 9.57
CA LEU A 66 5.45 12.60 10.14
C LEU A 66 5.76 11.60 11.25
N SER A 67 4.88 11.51 12.24
CA SER A 67 5.06 10.56 13.34
C SER A 67 5.08 9.12 12.84
N ASP A 68 5.84 8.26 13.54
CA ASP A 68 6.01 6.83 13.24
C ASP A 68 4.70 6.01 13.22
N PHE A 69 3.56 6.66 13.43
CA PHE A 69 2.24 6.04 13.52
C PHE A 69 1.33 6.32 12.32
N SER A 70 1.86 6.93 11.25
CA SER A 70 1.06 7.24 10.08
C SER A 70 1.23 6.17 9.02
N GLY A 71 0.13 5.50 8.68
CA GLY A 71 0.05 4.56 7.59
C GLY A 71 -0.75 5.12 6.40
N ILE A 72 -0.43 4.66 5.22
CA ILE A 72 -1.18 4.96 4.00
C ILE A 72 -1.57 3.69 3.28
N MET A 73 -2.66 3.74 2.55
CA MET A 73 -3.00 2.74 1.56
C MET A 73 -2.30 3.07 0.25
N LEU A 74 -1.58 2.11 -0.29
CA LEU A 74 -0.76 2.26 -1.48
C LEU A 74 -1.21 1.24 -2.53
N PRO A 75 -2.01 1.64 -3.52
CA PRO A 75 -2.40 0.74 -4.59
C PRO A 75 -1.21 0.34 -5.45
N VAL A 76 -1.11 -0.95 -5.74
CA VAL A 76 -0.15 -1.56 -6.65
C VAL A 76 -0.91 -2.09 -7.85
N GLU A 77 -0.48 -1.71 -9.05
CA GLU A 77 -1.04 -2.21 -10.29
C GLU A 77 0.01 -2.99 -11.07
N ALA A 78 -0.38 -4.14 -11.59
CA ALA A 78 0.45 -4.98 -12.44
C ALA A 78 -0.25 -5.27 -13.78
N LEU A 79 0.52 -5.17 -14.85
CA LEU A 79 0.15 -5.60 -16.18
C LEU A 79 1.16 -6.64 -16.66
N VAL A 80 0.67 -7.76 -17.15
CA VAL A 80 1.51 -8.87 -17.64
C VAL A 80 1.16 -9.13 -19.10
N THR A 81 2.17 -9.13 -19.96
CA THR A 81 2.02 -9.44 -21.38
C THR A 81 3.05 -10.47 -21.81
N PRO A 82 2.75 -11.36 -22.78
CA PRO A 82 3.74 -12.28 -23.31
C PRO A 82 4.95 -11.54 -23.88
N SER A 83 6.16 -11.97 -23.53
CA SER A 83 7.39 -11.39 -24.06
C SER A 83 7.63 -11.82 -25.50
N GLN A 84 8.07 -10.89 -26.35
CA GLN A 84 8.45 -11.18 -27.72
C GLN A 84 9.95 -11.55 -27.79
N GLY A 85 10.25 -12.80 -28.08
CA GLY A 85 11.61 -13.25 -28.36
C GLY A 85 12.38 -13.86 -27.17
N GLY A 86 11.76 -14.14 -26.06
CA GLY A 86 12.35 -14.73 -24.85
C GLY A 86 13.18 -13.73 -24.02
N GLY A 87 13.07 -13.82 -22.71
CA GLY A 87 13.73 -12.91 -21.78
C GLY A 87 12.86 -11.71 -21.40
N GLY A 88 11.72 -12.02 -20.80
CA GLY A 88 10.77 -11.01 -20.30
C GLY A 88 11.41 -10.00 -19.37
N LYS A 89 10.94 -8.77 -19.43
CA LYS A 89 11.47 -7.63 -18.66
C LYS A 89 10.51 -7.22 -17.57
N ILE A 90 11.08 -6.83 -16.45
CA ILE A 90 10.31 -6.26 -15.35
C ILE A 90 10.52 -4.75 -15.34
N HIS A 91 9.45 -4.02 -15.55
CA HIS A 91 9.40 -2.57 -15.51
C HIS A 91 8.65 -2.13 -14.26
N ALA A 92 9.35 -1.52 -13.33
CA ALA A 92 8.76 -1.00 -12.12
C ALA A 92 8.86 0.53 -12.08
N THR A 93 7.73 1.20 -11.84
CA THR A 93 7.60 2.65 -11.77
C THR A 93 6.99 3.07 -10.43
N GLY A 94 7.15 4.34 -10.04
CA GLY A 94 6.62 4.85 -8.78
C GLY A 94 7.66 4.94 -7.66
N GLY A 95 8.95 5.16 -8.00
CA GLY A 95 10.00 5.42 -7.01
C GLY A 95 10.40 4.21 -6.17
N LEU A 96 10.34 3.01 -6.75
CA LEU A 96 10.78 1.78 -6.09
C LEU A 96 12.26 1.84 -5.73
N SER A 97 12.55 1.56 -4.45
CA SER A 97 13.91 1.33 -3.97
C SER A 97 14.50 0.04 -4.56
N ASP A 98 15.82 -0.13 -4.44
CA ASP A 98 16.48 -1.35 -4.90
C ASP A 98 15.99 -2.59 -4.12
N LEU A 99 15.63 -2.45 -2.84
CA LEU A 99 14.97 -3.49 -2.03
C LEU A 99 13.65 -3.97 -2.64
N ALA A 100 12.84 -3.05 -3.16
CA ALA A 100 11.59 -3.42 -3.80
C ALA A 100 11.82 -4.14 -5.14
N LYS A 101 12.90 -3.82 -5.88
CA LYS A 101 13.31 -4.56 -7.08
C LYS A 101 13.81 -5.97 -6.74
N GLU A 102 14.54 -6.13 -5.65
CA GLU A 102 14.94 -7.46 -5.15
C GLU A 102 13.71 -8.28 -4.76
N SER A 103 12.71 -7.65 -4.13
CA SER A 103 11.44 -8.31 -3.80
C SER A 103 10.76 -8.88 -5.04
N VAL A 104 10.79 -8.18 -6.18
CA VAL A 104 10.23 -8.70 -7.44
C VAL A 104 10.98 -9.93 -7.91
N THR A 105 12.30 -9.99 -7.74
CA THR A 105 13.11 -11.17 -8.09
C THR A 105 12.74 -12.37 -7.22
N ASN A 106 12.58 -12.18 -5.91
CA ASN A 106 12.17 -13.24 -4.98
C ASN A 106 10.73 -13.71 -5.28
N VAL A 107 9.83 -12.79 -5.58
CA VAL A 107 8.46 -13.06 -6.01
C VAL A 107 8.42 -13.96 -7.26
N SER A 108 9.37 -13.83 -8.18
CA SER A 108 9.43 -14.63 -9.40
C SER A 108 9.51 -16.14 -9.13
N ALA A 109 10.32 -16.54 -8.16
CA ALA A 109 10.46 -17.95 -7.76
C ALA A 109 9.14 -18.48 -7.13
N VAL A 110 8.49 -17.66 -6.32
CA VAL A 110 7.20 -18.01 -5.71
C VAL A 110 6.11 -18.15 -6.77
N ILE A 111 6.04 -17.23 -7.74
CA ILE A 111 5.07 -17.28 -8.85
C ILE A 111 5.28 -18.56 -9.65
N LYS A 112 6.52 -18.88 -10.04
CA LYS A 112 6.82 -20.11 -10.77
C LYS A 112 6.40 -21.36 -10.02
N LYS A 113 6.62 -21.39 -8.70
CA LYS A 113 6.20 -22.51 -7.84
C LYS A 113 4.68 -22.65 -7.76
N LEU A 114 3.94 -21.55 -7.66
CA LEU A 114 2.48 -21.54 -7.47
C LEU A 114 1.71 -21.73 -8.78
N THR A 115 2.15 -21.11 -9.88
CA THR A 115 1.41 -21.09 -11.15
C THR A 115 1.99 -22.04 -12.20
N GLY A 116 3.23 -22.51 -12.01
CA GLY A 116 3.98 -23.27 -13.01
C GLY A 116 4.50 -22.42 -14.18
N LYS A 117 4.22 -21.11 -14.21
CA LYS A 117 4.64 -20.19 -15.26
C LYS A 117 5.97 -19.55 -14.92
N ASP A 118 6.86 -19.45 -15.91
CA ASP A 118 8.11 -18.70 -15.76
C ASP A 118 7.86 -17.22 -16.10
N ILE A 119 8.15 -16.34 -15.17
CA ILE A 119 7.95 -14.91 -15.41
C ILE A 119 8.90 -14.35 -16.46
N SER A 120 10.00 -15.06 -16.77
CA SER A 120 10.89 -14.68 -17.88
C SER A 120 10.23 -14.80 -19.26
N ASP A 121 9.09 -15.48 -19.37
CA ASP A 121 8.31 -15.56 -20.60
C ASP A 121 7.37 -14.35 -20.78
N TYR A 122 7.35 -13.42 -19.82
CA TYR A 122 6.41 -12.30 -19.77
C TYR A 122 7.13 -10.97 -19.55
N ASP A 123 6.62 -9.93 -20.18
CA ASP A 123 6.93 -8.55 -19.82
C ASP A 123 5.96 -8.10 -18.73
N ILE A 124 6.51 -7.70 -17.59
CA ILE A 124 5.75 -7.35 -16.39
C ILE A 124 5.95 -5.87 -16.10
N HIS A 125 4.85 -5.13 -16.06
CA HIS A 125 4.83 -3.74 -15.65
C HIS A 125 4.18 -3.63 -14.29
N ILE A 126 4.87 -3.00 -13.34
CA ILE A 126 4.39 -2.76 -11.98
C ILE A 126 4.41 -1.26 -11.75
N GLN A 127 3.31 -0.74 -11.27
CA GLN A 127 3.18 0.66 -10.91
C GLN A 127 2.67 0.78 -9.47
N PHE A 128 3.41 1.55 -8.67
CA PHE A 128 2.90 2.09 -7.43
C PHE A 128 2.23 3.42 -7.73
N VAL A 129 0.96 3.55 -7.38
CA VAL A 129 0.14 4.72 -7.74
C VAL A 129 0.53 5.98 -6.95
N ASP A 130 1.50 5.88 -6.02
CA ASP A 130 2.03 7.01 -5.26
C ASP A 130 3.48 7.31 -5.65
N THR A 131 3.83 8.61 -5.61
CA THR A 131 5.17 9.13 -5.95
C THR A 131 6.15 9.16 -4.76
N HIS A 132 5.72 8.83 -3.57
CA HIS A 132 6.60 8.76 -2.39
C HIS A 132 7.19 7.37 -2.31
N GLY A 133 8.50 7.26 -2.50
CA GLY A 133 9.23 6.00 -2.60
C GLY A 133 8.80 4.95 -1.59
N VAL A 134 8.56 3.74 -2.07
CA VAL A 134 8.29 2.57 -1.25
C VAL A 134 9.63 2.00 -0.82
N ASP A 135 9.85 1.91 0.48
CA ASP A 135 11.05 1.31 1.07
C ASP A 135 10.68 0.05 1.87
N GLY A 136 11.56 -0.93 1.80
CA GLY A 136 11.38 -2.20 2.49
C GLY A 136 10.73 -3.30 1.66
N ASP A 137 10.81 -4.52 2.21
CA ASP A 137 10.32 -5.76 1.60
C ASP A 137 8.84 -6.05 1.88
N SER A 138 8.21 -5.24 2.75
CA SER A 138 6.82 -5.42 3.19
C SER A 138 5.77 -5.28 2.07
N ALA A 139 6.16 -4.77 0.90
CA ALA A 139 5.32 -4.71 -0.29
C ALA A 139 5.35 -6.01 -1.12
N SER A 140 6.22 -6.97 -0.80
CA SER A 140 6.45 -8.13 -1.66
C SER A 140 5.20 -9.02 -1.83
N ILE A 141 4.39 -9.19 -0.79
CA ILE A 141 3.12 -9.93 -0.89
C ILE A 141 2.12 -9.20 -1.81
N THR A 142 2.06 -7.88 -1.74
CA THR A 142 1.18 -7.05 -2.57
C THR A 142 1.59 -7.14 -4.03
N ILE A 143 2.89 -7.03 -4.32
CA ILE A 143 3.46 -7.17 -5.66
C ILE A 143 3.16 -8.56 -6.23
N ALA A 144 3.44 -9.63 -5.46
CA ALA A 144 3.19 -11.01 -5.89
C ALA A 144 1.71 -11.23 -6.24
N THR A 145 0.83 -10.76 -5.37
CA THR A 145 -0.61 -10.91 -5.56
C THR A 145 -1.09 -10.16 -6.81
N ALA A 146 -0.59 -8.93 -7.05
CA ALA A 146 -0.93 -8.17 -8.24
C ALA A 146 -0.44 -8.85 -9.53
N ILE A 147 0.78 -9.39 -9.55
CA ILE A 147 1.34 -10.12 -10.69
C ILE A 147 0.55 -11.40 -10.94
N ILE A 148 0.29 -12.21 -9.91
CA ILE A 148 -0.48 -13.46 -10.05
C ILE A 148 -1.89 -13.16 -10.55
N SER A 149 -2.52 -12.14 -10.00
CA SER A 149 -3.85 -11.69 -10.45
C SER A 149 -3.85 -11.34 -11.94
N ALA A 150 -2.88 -10.56 -12.40
CA ALA A 150 -2.75 -10.19 -13.82
C ALA A 150 -2.41 -11.39 -14.71
N LEU A 151 -1.50 -12.27 -14.25
CA LEU A 151 -1.03 -13.45 -15.00
C LEU A 151 -2.11 -14.51 -15.17
N GLU A 152 -2.92 -14.72 -14.12
CA GLU A 152 -3.98 -15.75 -14.09
C GLU A 152 -5.38 -15.16 -14.38
N ASN A 153 -5.47 -13.85 -14.61
CA ASN A 153 -6.74 -13.13 -14.77
C ASN A 153 -7.73 -13.36 -13.61
N ILE A 154 -7.21 -13.40 -12.39
CA ILE A 154 -8.00 -13.60 -11.17
C ILE A 154 -8.32 -12.25 -10.57
N PRO A 155 -9.60 -11.87 -10.43
CA PRO A 155 -9.96 -10.59 -9.84
C PRO A 155 -9.71 -10.59 -8.33
N ILE A 156 -9.24 -9.44 -7.83
CA ILE A 156 -8.95 -9.22 -6.41
C ILE A 156 -9.94 -8.23 -5.83
N ARG A 157 -10.50 -8.55 -4.68
CA ARG A 157 -11.39 -7.67 -3.92
C ARG A 157 -10.66 -6.39 -3.51
N GLN A 158 -11.30 -5.24 -3.76
CA GLN A 158 -10.70 -3.94 -3.51
C GLN A 158 -11.02 -3.37 -2.11
N ASP A 159 -11.87 -4.03 -1.34
CA ASP A 159 -12.15 -3.73 0.07
C ASP A 159 -11.14 -4.38 1.04
N LEU A 160 -10.12 -5.05 0.50
CA LEU A 160 -9.01 -5.63 1.24
C LEU A 160 -7.72 -4.86 0.97
N ALA A 161 -6.87 -4.78 1.98
CA ALA A 161 -5.51 -4.30 1.85
C ALA A 161 -4.54 -5.27 2.52
N MET A 162 -3.30 -5.32 2.05
CA MET A 162 -2.31 -6.25 2.56
C MET A 162 -0.93 -5.62 2.72
N THR A 163 -0.17 -6.20 3.62
CA THR A 163 1.26 -5.92 3.80
C THR A 163 1.95 -7.18 4.27
N GLY A 164 3.22 -7.33 3.98
CA GLY A 164 4.03 -8.45 4.44
C GLY A 164 5.13 -8.81 3.46
N SER A 165 6.14 -9.50 3.99
CA SER A 165 7.28 -10.01 3.23
C SER A 165 6.99 -11.43 2.73
N LEU A 166 7.42 -11.70 1.50
CA LEU A 166 7.47 -13.05 0.96
C LEU A 166 8.84 -13.65 1.20
N SER A 167 8.85 -14.77 1.89
CA SER A 167 10.02 -15.64 2.04
C SER A 167 10.01 -16.71 0.94
N VAL A 168 11.18 -17.01 0.39
CA VAL A 168 11.39 -18.08 -0.61
C VAL A 168 11.51 -19.43 0.08
#